data_d9cf052f9bab04cdc77e63cca0fbc906
#
_entry.id   d9cf052f9bab04cdc77e63cca0fbc906
#
_cell.length_a   1.000
_cell.length_b   1.000
_cell.length_c   1.000
_cell.angle_alpha   90.00
_cell.angle_beta   90.00
_cell.angle_gamma   90.00
#
_symmetry.space_group_name_H-M   'P 1'
#
loop_
_entity.id
_entity.type
_entity.pdbx_description
1 polymer ?
#
loop_
_entity_poly.entity_id
_entity_poly.type
_entity_poly.pdbx_seq_one_letter_code
_entity_poly.pdbx_strand_id
1 'polypeptide(L)'
;AMLAGVPENVARDVFNAALSANYIAEGVDPGDILDLMSVSKNAPESYTNFITNFKEIKTKRPEITTIAEWMNARNQYKYYLQSFGLGDIATNEYADQFLNNGVSVNEAVDRLNTAYYAVLNADSALKEQLKTYFPNLSNADLVKNILGVGKTTEELKKQIGMAGIQAEAATAGITSVLGAQELYAQGVTREKAREGFQTIAQSGKAIEQAASRAGLDTQGLQTELEKEQLLGLASQRRKQAQTAEQNIFSGQSGTAANVSLNKSSAGLI
;
A
#
# COMPACT_ATOMS: atom_id res chain seq x y z
N ALA A 1 -12.77 -31.19 30.68
CA ALA A 1 -13.10 -29.82 30.33
C ALA A 1 -11.84 -29.18 29.81
N MET A 2 -11.82 -28.81 28.52
CA MET A 2 -10.74 -28.01 27.97
C MET A 2 -10.74 -26.65 28.68
N LEU A 3 -9.60 -26.23 29.18
CA LEU A 3 -9.41 -24.88 29.69
C LEU A 3 -9.73 -23.92 28.56
N ALA A 4 -10.84 -23.21 28.65
CA ALA A 4 -11.38 -22.40 27.55
C ALA A 4 -10.32 -21.41 27.05
N GLY A 5 -9.90 -21.60 25.80
CA GLY A 5 -8.93 -20.72 25.15
C GLY A 5 -7.46 -21.10 25.28
N VAL A 6 -7.08 -22.08 26.07
CA VAL A 6 -5.69 -22.56 26.17
C VAL A 6 -5.42 -23.62 25.10
N PRO A 7 -4.32 -23.55 24.34
CA PRO A 7 -3.94 -24.59 23.38
C PRO A 7 -3.86 -25.96 24.03
N GLU A 8 -4.29 -27.01 23.33
CA GLU A 8 -4.39 -28.37 23.90
C GLU A 8 -3.07 -28.88 24.46
N ASN A 9 -1.96 -28.64 23.77
CA ASN A 9 -0.63 -29.01 24.25
C ASN A 9 -0.29 -28.30 25.56
N VAL A 10 -0.54 -27.00 25.68
CA VAL A 10 -0.31 -26.24 26.90
C VAL A 10 -1.22 -26.70 28.02
N ALA A 11 -2.51 -26.90 27.72
CA ALA A 11 -3.47 -27.41 28.69
C ALA A 11 -3.07 -28.79 29.23
N ARG A 12 -2.55 -29.68 28.38
CA ARG A 12 -2.05 -31.00 28.74
C ARG A 12 -0.82 -30.90 29.65
N ASP A 13 0.14 -30.05 29.28
CA ASP A 13 1.35 -29.82 30.04
C ASP A 13 1.05 -29.26 31.44
N VAL A 14 0.16 -28.29 31.51
CA VAL A 14 -0.34 -27.68 32.76
C VAL A 14 -1.03 -28.74 33.62
N PHE A 15 -1.89 -29.56 33.03
CA PHE A 15 -2.58 -30.64 33.76
C PHE A 15 -1.60 -31.65 34.35
N ASN A 16 -0.63 -32.09 33.55
CA ASN A 16 0.39 -33.04 34.00
C ASN A 16 1.27 -32.45 35.13
N ALA A 17 1.66 -31.17 34.99
CA ALA A 17 2.43 -30.49 36.03
C ALA A 17 1.61 -30.27 37.31
N ALA A 18 0.34 -29.91 37.20
CA ALA A 18 -0.56 -29.77 38.34
C ALA A 18 -0.83 -31.10 39.04
N LEU A 19 -0.98 -32.18 38.28
CA LEU A 19 -1.11 -33.55 38.84
C LEU A 19 0.15 -33.95 39.59
N SER A 20 1.33 -33.72 39.02
CA SER A 20 2.62 -34.04 39.64
C SER A 20 2.88 -33.20 40.89
N ALA A 21 2.36 -32.01 40.97
CA ALA A 21 2.49 -31.10 42.11
C ALA A 21 1.38 -31.27 43.17
N ASN A 22 0.46 -32.25 43.00
CA ASN A 22 -0.72 -32.46 43.83
C ASN A 22 -1.66 -31.21 43.93
N TYR A 23 -1.73 -30.43 42.89
CA TYR A 23 -2.64 -29.26 42.83
C TYR A 23 -4.05 -29.63 42.33
N ILE A 24 -4.24 -30.88 41.87
CA ILE A 24 -5.53 -31.38 41.41
C ILE A 24 -6.20 -32.08 42.55
N ALA A 25 -7.21 -31.46 43.14
CA ALA A 25 -8.14 -32.09 44.10
C ALA A 25 -9.54 -32.10 43.52
N GLU A 26 -10.42 -32.92 44.04
CA GLU A 26 -11.82 -32.95 43.64
C GLU A 26 -12.49 -31.58 43.88
N GLY A 27 -13.09 -30.99 42.83
CA GLY A 27 -13.80 -29.70 42.90
C GLY A 27 -12.93 -28.48 42.61
N VAL A 28 -11.64 -28.60 42.28
CA VAL A 28 -10.80 -27.46 41.86
C VAL A 28 -11.24 -26.96 40.47
N ASP A 29 -11.50 -25.69 40.37
CA ASP A 29 -11.82 -25.04 39.07
C ASP A 29 -10.58 -25.04 38.15
N PRO A 30 -10.73 -25.39 36.87
CA PRO A 30 -9.62 -25.30 35.91
C PRO A 30 -8.95 -23.91 35.82
N GLY A 31 -9.68 -22.85 36.08
CA GLY A 31 -9.15 -21.49 36.18
C GLY A 31 -8.17 -21.32 37.34
N ASP A 32 -8.52 -21.84 38.49
CA ASP A 32 -7.66 -21.81 39.69
C ASP A 32 -6.33 -22.55 39.46
N ILE A 33 -6.35 -23.62 38.67
CA ILE A 33 -5.13 -24.35 38.28
C ILE A 33 -4.21 -23.47 37.42
N LEU A 34 -4.78 -22.71 36.48
CA LEU A 34 -4.01 -21.75 35.67
C LEU A 34 -3.37 -20.66 36.52
N ASP A 35 -4.13 -20.11 37.46
CA ASP A 35 -3.65 -19.06 38.36
C ASP A 35 -2.54 -19.58 39.29
N LEU A 36 -2.70 -20.76 39.85
CA LEU A 36 -1.67 -21.43 40.64
C LEU A 36 -0.40 -21.71 39.82
N MET A 37 -0.54 -22.14 38.57
CA MET A 37 0.59 -22.38 37.69
C MET A 37 1.29 -21.09 37.29
N SER A 38 0.58 -19.97 37.21
CA SER A 38 1.16 -18.65 36.85
C SER A 38 2.21 -18.18 37.86
N VAL A 39 2.14 -18.60 39.09
CA VAL A 39 3.06 -18.26 40.18
C VAL A 39 3.95 -19.46 40.62
N SER A 40 3.75 -20.64 40.03
CA SER A 40 4.46 -21.83 40.37
C SER A 40 5.86 -21.89 39.74
N LYS A 41 6.88 -22.27 40.51
CA LYS A 41 8.21 -22.56 39.97
C LYS A 41 8.23 -23.83 39.11
N ASN A 42 7.19 -24.65 39.17
CA ASN A 42 7.03 -25.89 38.41
C ASN A 42 6.15 -25.69 37.16
N ALA A 43 5.87 -24.44 36.77
CA ALA A 43 5.10 -24.16 35.58
C ALA A 43 5.82 -24.71 34.33
N PRO A 44 5.15 -25.45 33.44
CA PRO A 44 5.74 -25.91 32.20
C PRO A 44 6.22 -24.71 31.35
N GLU A 45 7.29 -24.91 30.60
CA GLU A 45 7.83 -23.88 29.71
C GLU A 45 6.78 -23.43 28.66
N SER A 46 6.02 -24.39 28.14
CA SER A 46 4.91 -24.08 27.19
C SER A 46 3.89 -23.12 27.78
N TYR A 47 3.55 -23.27 29.06
CA TYR A 47 2.64 -22.40 29.78
C TYR A 47 3.28 -21.02 30.07
N THR A 48 4.53 -21.04 30.52
CA THR A 48 5.27 -19.80 30.81
C THR A 48 5.37 -18.93 29.56
N ASN A 49 5.72 -19.52 28.41
CA ASN A 49 5.76 -18.83 27.12
C ASN A 49 4.38 -18.31 26.69
N PHE A 50 3.33 -19.12 26.88
CA PHE A 50 1.96 -18.72 26.57
C PHE A 50 1.51 -17.52 27.42
N ILE A 51 1.75 -17.53 28.72
CA ILE A 51 1.38 -16.43 29.63
C ILE A 51 2.23 -15.18 29.37
N THR A 52 3.51 -15.35 29.04
CA THR A 52 4.37 -14.21 28.68
C THR A 52 3.85 -13.52 27.42
N ASN A 53 3.50 -14.27 26.39
CA ASN A 53 2.91 -13.73 25.17
C ASN A 53 1.56 -13.02 25.46
N PHE A 54 0.71 -13.60 26.28
CA PHE A 54 -0.53 -12.95 26.71
C PHE A 54 -0.27 -11.60 27.42
N LYS A 55 0.71 -11.55 28.33
CA LYS A 55 1.08 -10.31 29.04
C LYS A 55 1.60 -9.23 28.09
N GLU A 56 2.40 -9.60 27.10
CA GLU A 56 2.89 -8.69 26.06
C GLU A 56 1.73 -8.12 25.25
N ILE A 57 0.82 -8.98 24.80
CA ILE A 57 -0.38 -8.55 24.06
C ILE A 57 -1.26 -7.64 24.91
N LYS A 58 -1.52 -8.00 26.16
CA LYS A 58 -2.30 -7.15 27.08
C LYS A 58 -1.67 -5.77 27.28
N THR A 59 -0.35 -5.67 27.25
CA THR A 59 0.34 -4.37 27.32
C THR A 59 0.09 -3.52 26.07
N LYS A 60 0.02 -4.14 24.88
CA LYS A 60 -0.25 -3.46 23.61
C LYS A 60 -1.73 -3.22 23.35
N ARG A 61 -2.58 -4.08 23.89
CA ARG A 61 -4.04 -4.13 23.72
C ARG A 61 -4.71 -4.19 25.08
N PRO A 62 -4.80 -3.05 25.80
CA PRO A 62 -5.34 -3.02 27.18
C PRO A 62 -6.79 -3.49 27.29
N GLU A 63 -7.56 -3.44 26.21
CA GLU A 63 -8.92 -3.95 26.13
C GLU A 63 -9.01 -5.48 26.17
N ILE A 64 -7.92 -6.19 25.88
CA ILE A 64 -7.83 -7.65 26.01
C ILE A 64 -7.41 -7.94 27.46
N THR A 65 -8.39 -8.20 28.30
CA THR A 65 -8.18 -8.37 29.74
C THR A 65 -8.01 -9.81 30.15
N THR A 66 -8.58 -10.74 29.37
CA THR A 66 -8.61 -12.19 29.65
C THR A 66 -7.98 -13.02 28.52
N ILE A 67 -7.53 -14.22 28.86
CA ILE A 67 -7.05 -15.19 27.88
C ILE A 67 -8.14 -15.55 26.87
N ALA A 68 -9.41 -15.62 27.32
CA ALA A 68 -10.53 -15.93 26.44
C ALA A 68 -10.74 -14.85 25.37
N GLU A 69 -10.64 -13.57 25.74
CA GLU A 69 -10.71 -12.44 24.79
C GLU A 69 -9.54 -12.46 23.79
N TRP A 70 -8.33 -12.76 24.26
CA TRP A 70 -7.18 -12.93 23.39
C TRP A 70 -7.38 -14.04 22.37
N MET A 71 -7.83 -15.23 22.82
CA MET A 71 -8.10 -16.37 21.94
C MET A 71 -9.23 -16.09 20.96
N ASN A 72 -10.26 -15.36 21.40
CA ASN A 72 -11.34 -14.93 20.51
C ASN A 72 -10.80 -13.97 19.41
N ALA A 73 -9.98 -13.00 19.78
CA ALA A 73 -9.34 -12.11 18.82
C ALA A 73 -8.49 -12.89 17.81
N ARG A 74 -7.62 -13.82 18.26
CA ARG A 74 -6.85 -14.73 17.37
C ARG A 74 -7.76 -15.45 16.38
N ASN A 75 -8.86 -16.03 16.87
CA ASN A 75 -9.79 -16.79 16.03
C ASN A 75 -10.47 -15.90 14.99
N GLN A 76 -10.81 -14.66 15.35
CA GLN A 76 -11.35 -13.68 14.41
C GLN A 76 -10.35 -13.34 13.31
N TYR A 77 -9.08 -13.05 13.62
CA TYR A 77 -8.04 -12.82 12.61
C TYR A 77 -7.87 -14.01 11.68
N LYS A 78 -7.78 -15.23 12.24
CA LYS A 78 -7.66 -16.46 11.43
C LYS A 78 -8.87 -16.66 10.52
N TYR A 79 -10.07 -16.45 11.04
CA TYR A 79 -11.30 -16.54 10.25
C TYR A 79 -11.27 -15.59 9.06
N TYR A 80 -10.93 -14.33 9.26
CA TYR A 80 -10.86 -13.37 8.16
C TYR A 80 -9.75 -13.72 7.18
N LEU A 81 -8.54 -14.08 7.64
CA LEU A 81 -7.48 -14.55 6.75
C LEU A 81 -7.94 -15.73 5.87
N GLN A 82 -8.61 -16.71 6.46
CA GLN A 82 -9.16 -17.86 5.73
C GLN A 82 -10.22 -17.43 4.72
N SER A 83 -11.12 -16.53 5.08
CA SER A 83 -12.18 -16.05 4.19
C SER A 83 -11.64 -15.29 2.96
N PHE A 84 -10.44 -14.72 3.07
CA PHE A 84 -9.71 -14.10 1.95
C PHE A 84 -8.77 -15.08 1.21
N GLY A 85 -8.86 -16.38 1.47
CA GLY A 85 -8.03 -17.40 0.81
C GLY A 85 -6.56 -17.43 1.29
N LEU A 86 -6.28 -16.85 2.45
CA LEU A 86 -4.95 -16.77 3.07
C LEU A 86 -4.80 -17.77 4.22
N GLY A 87 -5.39 -18.96 4.06
CA GLY A 87 -5.41 -19.99 5.09
C GLY A 87 -4.02 -20.49 5.54
N ASP A 88 -3.04 -20.42 4.66
CA ASP A 88 -1.64 -20.78 4.92
C ASP A 88 -0.95 -19.87 5.96
N ILE A 89 -1.40 -18.63 6.11
CA ILE A 89 -0.93 -17.70 7.14
C ILE A 89 -1.92 -17.49 8.28
N ALA A 90 -3.05 -18.17 8.27
CA ALA A 90 -4.05 -18.08 9.33
C ALA A 90 -3.63 -18.87 10.58
N THR A 91 -2.47 -18.53 11.13
CA THR A 91 -1.86 -19.15 12.32
C THR A 91 -2.03 -18.27 13.55
N ASN A 92 -1.81 -18.86 14.74
CA ASN A 92 -1.84 -18.09 15.98
C ASN A 92 -0.72 -17.05 16.03
N GLU A 93 0.47 -17.43 15.55
CA GLU A 93 1.65 -16.57 15.49
C GLU A 93 1.41 -15.34 14.62
N TYR A 94 0.76 -15.52 13.47
CA TYR A 94 0.43 -14.40 12.59
C TYR A 94 -0.67 -13.50 13.19
N ALA A 95 -1.67 -14.08 13.85
CA ALA A 95 -2.69 -13.32 14.58
C ALA A 95 -2.07 -12.51 15.73
N ASP A 96 -1.13 -13.08 16.48
CA ASP A 96 -0.41 -12.38 17.54
C ASP A 96 0.46 -11.25 17.02
N GLN A 97 1.01 -11.35 15.81
CA GLN A 97 1.74 -10.25 15.21
C GLN A 97 0.82 -9.03 14.98
N PHE A 98 -0.42 -9.21 14.53
CA PHE A 98 -1.39 -8.10 14.44
C PHE A 98 -1.67 -7.51 15.82
N LEU A 99 -1.93 -8.34 16.81
CA LEU A 99 -2.21 -7.92 18.18
C LEU A 99 -1.03 -7.14 18.78
N ASN A 100 0.19 -7.65 18.65
CA ASN A 100 1.41 -7.02 19.13
C ASN A 100 1.72 -5.68 18.45
N ASN A 101 1.27 -5.48 17.21
CA ASN A 101 1.38 -4.21 16.49
C ASN A 101 0.18 -3.28 16.72
N GLY A 102 -0.68 -3.58 17.69
CA GLY A 102 -1.83 -2.75 18.05
C GLY A 102 -2.95 -2.71 17.00
N VAL A 103 -2.90 -3.57 15.98
CA VAL A 103 -3.89 -3.62 14.90
C VAL A 103 -5.18 -4.21 15.46
N SER A 104 -6.31 -3.54 15.29
CA SER A 104 -7.62 -4.08 15.67
C SER A 104 -8.13 -5.07 14.62
N VAL A 105 -9.10 -5.92 15.00
CA VAL A 105 -9.74 -6.85 14.05
C VAL A 105 -10.37 -6.09 12.88
N ASN A 106 -11.08 -4.98 13.16
CA ASN A 106 -11.68 -4.15 12.11
C ASN A 106 -10.63 -3.55 11.18
N GLU A 107 -9.53 -3.04 11.73
CA GLU A 107 -8.42 -2.53 10.93
C GLU A 107 -7.76 -3.63 10.10
N ALA A 108 -7.59 -4.83 10.64
CA ALA A 108 -7.08 -5.96 9.89
C ALA A 108 -8.01 -6.34 8.72
N VAL A 109 -9.33 -6.30 8.93
CA VAL A 109 -10.32 -6.53 7.87
C VAL A 109 -10.26 -5.44 6.80
N ASP A 110 -10.11 -4.17 7.19
CA ASP A 110 -9.96 -3.06 6.24
C ASP A 110 -8.68 -3.17 5.41
N ARG A 111 -7.58 -3.58 6.05
CA ARG A 111 -6.31 -3.87 5.36
C ARG A 111 -6.46 -5.04 4.39
N LEU A 112 -7.10 -6.13 4.82
CA LEU A 112 -7.39 -7.29 4.00
C LEU A 112 -8.24 -6.93 2.78
N ASN A 113 -9.33 -6.20 2.97
CA ASN A 113 -10.18 -5.71 1.90
C ASN A 113 -9.37 -4.85 0.91
N THR A 114 -8.62 -3.88 1.43
CA THR A 114 -7.81 -2.97 0.61
C THR A 114 -6.78 -3.75 -0.22
N ALA A 115 -6.04 -4.67 0.40
CA ALA A 115 -5.04 -5.47 -0.26
C ALA A 115 -5.65 -6.46 -1.28
N TYR A 116 -6.72 -7.15 -0.88
CA TYR A 116 -7.40 -8.14 -1.70
C TYR A 116 -7.97 -7.52 -2.97
N TYR A 117 -8.74 -6.43 -2.84
CA TYR A 117 -9.32 -5.75 -3.99
C TYR A 117 -8.27 -5.09 -4.88
N ALA A 118 -7.22 -4.52 -4.30
CA ALA A 118 -6.15 -3.91 -5.08
C ALA A 118 -5.36 -4.93 -5.90
N VAL A 119 -5.19 -6.16 -5.41
CA VAL A 119 -4.41 -7.20 -6.09
C VAL A 119 -5.28 -8.03 -7.04
N LEU A 120 -6.44 -8.51 -6.61
CA LEU A 120 -7.27 -9.40 -7.41
C LEU A 120 -7.98 -8.70 -8.54
N ASN A 121 -8.49 -7.49 -8.30
CA ASN A 121 -9.14 -6.68 -9.32
C ASN A 121 -8.16 -5.82 -10.13
N ALA A 122 -6.86 -5.92 -9.84
CA ALA A 122 -5.85 -5.21 -10.58
C ALA A 122 -5.76 -5.74 -12.03
N ASP A 123 -5.71 -4.81 -12.98
CA ASP A 123 -5.29 -5.11 -14.33
C ASP A 123 -3.80 -5.48 -14.41
N SER A 124 -3.35 -5.94 -15.58
CA SER A 124 -1.95 -6.40 -15.76
C SER A 124 -0.93 -5.28 -15.50
N ALA A 125 -1.22 -4.05 -15.91
CA ALA A 125 -0.32 -2.91 -15.72
C ALA A 125 -0.15 -2.58 -14.23
N LEU A 126 -1.25 -2.56 -13.46
CA LEU A 126 -1.19 -2.36 -12.01
C LEU A 126 -0.45 -3.50 -11.31
N LYS A 127 -0.69 -4.76 -11.72
CA LYS A 127 0.03 -5.91 -11.17
C LYS A 127 1.54 -5.82 -11.40
N GLU A 128 1.98 -5.40 -12.57
CA GLU A 128 3.41 -5.18 -12.86
C GLU A 128 4.01 -4.07 -11.99
N GLN A 129 3.28 -2.97 -11.82
CA GLN A 129 3.76 -1.88 -10.96
C GLN A 129 3.75 -2.25 -9.48
N LEU A 130 2.77 -3.03 -9.00
CA LEU A 130 2.78 -3.56 -7.65
C LEU A 130 4.01 -4.45 -7.40
N LYS A 131 4.46 -5.22 -8.37
CA LYS A 131 5.70 -6.01 -8.27
C LYS A 131 6.96 -5.14 -8.11
N THR A 132 6.95 -3.90 -8.60
CA THR A 132 8.07 -2.95 -8.39
C THR A 132 8.23 -2.62 -6.91
N TYR A 133 7.13 -2.47 -6.18
CA TYR A 133 7.14 -2.22 -4.74
C TYR A 133 7.24 -3.51 -3.91
N PHE A 134 6.86 -4.64 -4.50
CA PHE A 134 6.76 -5.95 -3.85
C PHE A 134 7.33 -7.05 -4.77
N PRO A 135 8.64 -7.07 -5.01
CA PRO A 135 9.26 -8.03 -5.94
C PRO A 135 9.12 -9.49 -5.45
N ASN A 136 9.02 -10.41 -6.40
CA ASN A 136 8.99 -11.87 -6.19
C ASN A 136 7.71 -12.45 -5.59
N LEU A 137 6.52 -11.88 -5.87
CA LEU A 137 5.31 -12.32 -5.21
C LEU A 137 4.28 -12.90 -6.17
N SER A 138 3.73 -14.07 -5.80
CA SER A 138 2.43 -14.52 -6.27
C SER A 138 1.33 -13.53 -5.81
N ASN A 139 0.12 -13.61 -6.36
CA ASN A 139 -0.98 -12.75 -5.88
C ASN A 139 -1.24 -12.95 -4.38
N ALA A 140 -1.14 -14.18 -3.87
CA ALA A 140 -1.26 -14.47 -2.45
C ALA A 140 -0.12 -13.83 -1.63
N ASP A 141 1.12 -13.91 -2.14
CA ASP A 141 2.26 -13.28 -1.48
C ASP A 141 2.20 -11.75 -1.56
N LEU A 142 1.67 -11.18 -2.64
CA LEU A 142 1.37 -9.74 -2.74
C LEU A 142 0.41 -9.31 -1.63
N VAL A 143 -0.69 -10.03 -1.44
CA VAL A 143 -1.65 -9.75 -0.37
C VAL A 143 -0.97 -9.89 1.00
N LYS A 144 -0.16 -10.94 1.23
CA LYS A 144 0.60 -11.14 2.47
C LYS A 144 1.56 -9.98 2.76
N ASN A 145 2.30 -9.53 1.75
CA ASN A 145 3.26 -8.43 1.92
C ASN A 145 2.59 -7.07 2.08
N ILE A 146 1.48 -6.86 1.38
CA ILE A 146 0.64 -5.67 1.57
C ILE A 146 0.09 -5.67 3.00
N LEU A 147 -0.37 -6.81 3.51
CA LEU A 147 -0.79 -6.98 4.89
C LEU A 147 0.32 -6.81 5.91
N GLY A 148 1.59 -6.76 5.46
CA GLY A 148 2.78 -6.72 6.30
C GLY A 148 2.56 -6.05 7.65
N VAL A 149 2.79 -6.81 8.71
CA VAL A 149 2.37 -6.56 10.09
C VAL A 149 2.88 -5.22 10.67
N GLY A 150 3.82 -4.57 9.98
CA GLY A 150 4.38 -3.28 10.38
C GLY A 150 3.87 -2.06 9.59
N LYS A 151 2.95 -2.23 8.62
CA LYS A 151 2.48 -1.13 7.78
C LYS A 151 1.10 -0.66 8.22
N THR A 152 0.90 0.66 8.24
CA THR A 152 -0.42 1.25 8.48
C THR A 152 -1.31 1.13 7.24
N THR A 153 -2.62 1.21 7.41
CA THR A 153 -3.58 1.25 6.31
C THR A 153 -3.28 2.40 5.33
N GLU A 154 -2.82 3.53 5.83
CA GLU A 154 -2.46 4.68 5.01
C GLU A 154 -1.21 4.43 4.16
N GLU A 155 -0.20 3.76 4.70
CA GLU A 155 0.99 3.35 3.92
C GLU A 155 0.63 2.38 2.80
N LEU A 156 -0.31 1.46 3.05
CA LEU A 156 -0.82 0.53 2.05
C LEU A 156 -1.56 1.29 0.94
N LYS A 157 -2.50 2.16 1.29
CA LYS A 157 -3.22 2.99 0.32
C LYS A 157 -2.28 3.85 -0.51
N LYS A 158 -1.25 4.42 0.14
CA LYS A 158 -0.21 5.20 -0.55
C LYS A 158 0.53 4.34 -1.59
N GLN A 159 1.00 3.15 -1.22
CA GLN A 159 1.75 2.27 -2.13
C GLN A 159 0.88 1.80 -3.31
N ILE A 160 -0.37 1.42 -3.05
CA ILE A 160 -1.33 1.03 -4.08
C ILE A 160 -1.64 2.22 -4.99
N GLY A 161 -1.86 3.40 -4.43
CA GLY A 161 -2.11 4.62 -5.19
C GLY A 161 -0.93 5.00 -6.10
N MET A 162 0.29 4.94 -5.58
CA MET A 162 1.50 5.19 -6.38
C MET A 162 1.67 4.17 -7.52
N ALA A 163 1.46 2.87 -7.23
CA ALA A 163 1.49 1.83 -8.25
C ALA A 163 0.39 2.04 -9.31
N GLY A 164 -0.80 2.49 -8.90
CA GLY A 164 -1.90 2.84 -9.79
C GLY A 164 -1.53 3.98 -10.75
N ILE A 165 -0.94 5.05 -10.25
CA ILE A 165 -0.49 6.19 -11.08
C ILE A 165 0.55 5.74 -12.10
N GLN A 166 1.55 4.94 -11.69
CA GLN A 166 2.58 4.42 -12.60
C GLN A 166 2.03 3.45 -13.64
N ALA A 167 1.04 2.62 -13.25
CA ALA A 167 0.37 1.72 -14.19
C ALA A 167 -0.34 2.47 -15.30
N GLU A 168 -0.98 3.59 -15.00
CA GLU A 168 -1.64 4.42 -16.02
C GLU A 168 -0.63 5.12 -16.94
N ALA A 169 0.51 5.59 -16.42
CA ALA A 169 1.60 6.11 -17.23
C ALA A 169 2.14 5.04 -18.20
N ALA A 170 2.43 3.84 -17.69
CA ALA A 170 2.91 2.71 -18.48
C ALA A 170 1.89 2.29 -19.56
N THR A 171 0.60 2.24 -19.21
CA THR A 171 -0.49 1.92 -20.14
C THR A 171 -0.60 2.95 -21.28
N ALA A 172 -0.34 4.21 -20.97
CA ALA A 172 -0.28 5.30 -21.97
C ALA A 172 1.04 5.31 -22.78
N GLY A 173 2.00 4.43 -22.49
CA GLY A 173 3.32 4.40 -23.11
C GLY A 173 4.19 5.61 -22.71
N ILE A 174 3.94 6.19 -21.55
CA ILE A 174 4.65 7.35 -21.03
C ILE A 174 5.56 6.92 -19.90
N THR A 175 6.84 7.33 -19.96
CA THR A 175 7.70 7.33 -18.79
C THR A 175 7.48 8.64 -18.06
N SER A 176 6.76 8.61 -16.93
CA SER A 176 6.46 9.82 -16.17
C SER A 176 7.76 10.45 -15.62
N VAL A 177 7.89 11.76 -15.80
CA VAL A 177 8.99 12.56 -15.25
C VAL A 177 8.71 12.91 -13.80
N LEU A 178 7.44 13.15 -13.45
CA LEU A 178 7.04 13.36 -12.07
C LEU A 178 6.97 12.02 -11.34
N GLY A 179 7.58 11.94 -10.16
CA GLY A 179 7.55 10.74 -9.36
C GLY A 179 6.12 10.40 -8.89
N ALA A 180 5.75 9.11 -8.89
CA ALA A 180 4.43 8.68 -8.41
C ALA A 180 4.15 9.12 -6.96
N GLN A 181 5.20 9.22 -6.13
CA GLN A 181 5.08 9.72 -4.76
C GLN A 181 4.69 11.21 -4.73
N GLU A 182 5.27 12.02 -5.61
CA GLU A 182 4.95 13.44 -5.73
C GLU A 182 3.51 13.61 -6.21
N LEU A 183 3.13 12.91 -7.27
CA LEU A 183 1.77 12.95 -7.82
C LEU A 183 0.72 12.51 -6.78
N TYR A 184 0.99 11.42 -6.07
CA TYR A 184 0.11 10.95 -5.00
C TYR A 184 -0.01 11.98 -3.86
N ALA A 185 1.09 12.58 -3.44
CA ALA A 185 1.11 13.62 -2.41
C ALA A 185 0.31 14.86 -2.81
N GLN A 186 0.23 15.15 -4.12
CA GLN A 186 -0.60 16.23 -4.69
C GLN A 186 -2.07 15.81 -4.93
N GLY A 187 -2.47 14.63 -4.45
CA GLY A 187 -3.85 14.15 -4.54
C GLY A 187 -4.25 13.63 -5.92
N VAL A 188 -3.29 13.25 -6.76
CA VAL A 188 -3.59 12.59 -8.04
C VAL A 188 -4.09 11.18 -7.77
N THR A 189 -5.33 10.90 -8.18
CA THR A 189 -5.91 9.55 -8.14
C THR A 189 -5.53 8.77 -9.41
N ARG A 190 -5.76 7.46 -9.39
CA ARG A 190 -5.54 6.60 -10.55
C ARG A 190 -6.37 7.04 -11.77
N GLU A 191 -7.64 7.41 -11.55
CA GLU A 191 -8.56 7.89 -12.58
C GLU A 191 -8.02 9.17 -13.23
N LYS A 192 -7.62 10.14 -12.40
CA LYS A 192 -7.02 11.39 -12.88
C LYS A 192 -5.70 11.15 -13.62
N ALA A 193 -4.89 10.21 -13.14
CA ALA A 193 -3.65 9.81 -13.83
C ALA A 193 -3.96 9.20 -15.22
N ARG A 194 -4.97 8.32 -15.30
CA ARG A 194 -5.43 7.75 -16.58
C ARG A 194 -5.80 8.82 -17.58
N GLU A 195 -6.70 9.73 -17.22
CA GLU A 195 -7.14 10.84 -18.09
C GLU A 195 -5.97 11.73 -18.52
N GLY A 196 -5.13 12.12 -17.57
CA GLY A 196 -3.98 12.97 -17.81
C GLY A 196 -2.95 12.35 -18.73
N PHE A 197 -2.52 11.11 -18.45
CA PHE A 197 -1.54 10.42 -19.28
C PHE A 197 -2.07 10.05 -20.66
N GLN A 198 -3.34 9.70 -20.80
CA GLN A 198 -3.97 9.48 -22.11
C GLN A 198 -3.98 10.79 -22.93
N THR A 199 -4.32 11.91 -22.31
CA THR A 199 -4.29 13.23 -22.98
C THR A 199 -2.87 13.58 -23.42
N ILE A 200 -1.86 13.33 -22.59
CA ILE A 200 -0.45 13.56 -22.94
C ILE A 200 -0.02 12.62 -24.09
N ALA A 201 -0.40 11.35 -24.05
CA ALA A 201 -0.08 10.40 -25.13
C ALA A 201 -0.68 10.81 -26.47
N GLN A 202 -1.90 11.33 -26.47
CA GLN A 202 -2.61 11.77 -27.68
C GLN A 202 -2.10 13.09 -28.26
N SER A 203 -1.85 14.07 -27.40
CA SER A 203 -1.53 15.44 -27.83
C SER A 203 -0.06 15.82 -27.64
N GLY A 204 0.70 15.14 -26.79
CA GLY A 204 2.05 15.53 -26.41
C GLY A 204 3.01 15.62 -27.58
N LYS A 205 3.01 14.63 -28.48
CA LYS A 205 3.85 14.62 -29.69
C LYS A 205 3.52 15.78 -30.65
N ALA A 206 2.24 16.10 -30.82
CA ALA A 206 1.83 17.20 -31.65
C ALA A 206 2.29 18.57 -31.07
N ILE A 207 2.15 18.71 -29.74
CA ILE A 207 2.61 19.90 -29.01
C ILE A 207 4.14 20.04 -29.08
N GLU A 208 4.87 18.94 -28.92
CA GLU A 208 6.34 18.90 -29.06
C GLU A 208 6.78 19.31 -30.46
N GLN A 209 6.14 18.79 -31.50
CA GLN A 209 6.41 19.19 -32.90
C GLN A 209 6.08 20.66 -33.17
N ALA A 210 4.97 21.14 -32.63
CA ALA A 210 4.59 22.57 -32.78
C ALA A 210 5.62 23.46 -32.06
N ALA A 211 6.03 23.12 -30.87
CA ALA A 211 7.05 23.84 -30.12
C ALA A 211 8.40 23.84 -30.85
N SER A 212 8.83 22.69 -31.39
CA SER A 212 10.07 22.58 -32.18
C SER A 212 10.02 23.42 -33.44
N ARG A 213 8.90 23.42 -34.20
CA ARG A 213 8.73 24.26 -35.38
C ARG A 213 8.74 25.76 -35.04
N ALA A 214 8.24 26.12 -33.87
CA ALA A 214 8.25 27.48 -33.37
C ALA A 214 9.62 27.91 -32.79
N GLY A 215 10.63 27.05 -32.84
CA GLY A 215 11.96 27.33 -32.26
C GLY A 215 11.96 27.41 -30.74
N LEU A 216 10.96 26.83 -30.07
CA LEU A 216 10.89 26.78 -28.60
C LEU A 216 11.69 25.60 -28.11
N ASP A 217 12.32 25.80 -26.97
CA ASP A 217 13.00 24.68 -26.27
C ASP A 217 11.95 23.65 -25.81
N THR A 218 12.13 22.41 -26.24
CA THR A 218 11.26 21.27 -25.86
C THR A 218 11.72 20.56 -24.61
N GLN A 219 12.91 20.91 -24.08
CA GLN A 219 13.41 20.34 -22.83
C GLN A 219 12.49 20.74 -21.67
N GLY A 220 12.00 19.73 -20.94
CA GLY A 220 11.06 19.95 -19.84
C GLY A 220 9.59 20.15 -20.25
N LEU A 221 9.27 20.13 -21.55
CA LEU A 221 7.88 20.23 -22.02
C LEU A 221 7.01 19.10 -21.47
N GLN A 222 7.52 17.89 -21.42
CA GLN A 222 6.79 16.75 -20.83
C GLN A 222 6.45 17.01 -19.35
N THR A 223 7.39 17.54 -18.57
CA THR A 223 7.15 17.89 -17.17
C THR A 223 6.04 18.94 -17.03
N GLU A 224 6.01 19.93 -17.91
CA GLU A 224 4.95 20.95 -17.90
C GLU A 224 3.60 20.36 -18.30
N LEU A 225 3.56 19.47 -19.29
CA LEU A 225 2.34 18.77 -19.70
C LEU A 225 1.83 17.87 -18.57
N GLU A 226 2.70 17.15 -17.88
CA GLU A 226 2.33 16.37 -16.72
C GLU A 226 1.76 17.25 -15.60
N LYS A 227 2.41 18.37 -15.29
CA LYS A 227 1.90 19.34 -14.30
C LYS A 227 0.54 19.92 -14.72
N GLU A 228 0.35 20.24 -15.98
CA GLU A 228 -0.93 20.76 -16.49
C GLU A 228 -2.04 19.70 -16.39
N GLN A 229 -1.81 18.51 -16.94
CA GLN A 229 -2.85 17.49 -17.06
C GLN A 229 -3.13 16.78 -15.71
N LEU A 230 -2.10 16.59 -14.89
CA LEU A 230 -2.25 15.86 -13.64
C LEU A 230 -2.50 16.78 -12.44
N LEU A 231 -1.92 17.98 -12.42
CA LEU A 231 -2.03 18.90 -11.29
C LEU A 231 -2.90 20.13 -11.57
N GLY A 232 -3.31 20.33 -12.81
CA GLY A 232 -4.11 21.50 -13.22
C GLY A 232 -3.30 22.81 -13.30
N LEU A 233 -1.97 22.72 -13.34
CA LEU A 233 -1.08 23.87 -13.43
C LEU A 233 -0.91 24.26 -14.90
N ALA A 234 -1.21 25.52 -15.26
CA ALA A 234 -1.17 25.97 -16.64
C ALA A 234 0.25 25.91 -17.22
N SER A 235 0.44 25.21 -18.34
CA SER A 235 1.69 25.21 -19.09
C SER A 235 1.79 26.47 -19.96
N GLN A 236 2.82 27.26 -19.69
CA GLN A 236 3.10 28.46 -20.52
C GLN A 236 3.66 28.06 -21.89
N ARG A 237 4.52 27.05 -21.96
CA ARG A 237 5.11 26.55 -23.21
C ARG A 237 4.05 26.00 -24.16
N ARG A 238 3.06 25.28 -23.65
CA ARG A 238 1.94 24.81 -24.46
C ARG A 238 1.17 25.96 -25.07
N LYS A 239 0.87 27.00 -24.29
CA LYS A 239 0.19 28.24 -24.82
C LYS A 239 1.02 28.92 -25.88
N GLN A 240 2.34 29.06 -25.67
CA GLN A 240 3.26 29.64 -26.65
C GLN A 240 3.32 28.80 -27.93
N ALA A 241 3.41 27.48 -27.84
CA ALA A 241 3.42 26.57 -28.97
C ALA A 241 2.11 26.70 -29.80
N GLN A 242 0.96 26.67 -29.12
CA GLN A 242 -0.35 26.85 -29.77
C GLN A 242 -0.50 28.22 -30.45
N THR A 243 -0.06 29.28 -29.79
CA THR A 243 -0.10 30.63 -30.37
C THR A 243 0.83 30.73 -31.58
N ALA A 244 2.04 30.16 -31.50
CA ALA A 244 2.97 30.13 -32.62
C ALA A 244 2.41 29.36 -33.82
N GLU A 245 1.80 28.21 -33.57
CA GLU A 245 1.15 27.39 -34.59
C GLU A 245 -0.04 28.14 -35.25
N GLN A 246 -0.90 28.79 -34.47
CA GLN A 246 -1.97 29.61 -34.95
C GLN A 246 -1.45 30.76 -35.85
N ASN A 247 -0.37 31.41 -35.44
CA ASN A 247 0.26 32.47 -36.20
C ASN A 247 0.83 31.97 -37.55
N ILE A 248 1.41 30.76 -37.57
CA ILE A 248 1.92 30.13 -38.80
C ILE A 248 0.75 29.82 -39.75
N PHE A 249 -0.35 29.28 -39.28
CA PHE A 249 -1.50 28.91 -40.09
C PHE A 249 -2.39 30.11 -40.47
N SER A 250 -2.40 31.17 -39.67
CA SER A 250 -3.16 32.39 -39.97
C SER A 250 -2.44 33.37 -40.94
N GLY A 251 -1.25 33.02 -41.40
CA GLY A 251 -0.46 33.87 -42.31
C GLY A 251 0.18 35.08 -41.64
N GLN A 252 0.07 35.22 -40.32
CA GLN A 252 0.70 36.33 -39.57
C GLN A 252 2.19 36.11 -39.29
N SER A 253 2.73 34.93 -39.63
CA SER A 253 4.15 34.65 -39.41
C SER A 253 5.09 35.39 -40.37
N GLY A 254 4.59 35.99 -41.38
CA GLY A 254 5.40 36.72 -42.38
C GLY A 254 6.14 37.94 -41.84
N THR A 255 5.63 38.59 -40.79
CA THR A 255 6.23 39.84 -40.28
C THR A 255 7.36 39.62 -39.28
N ALA A 256 7.32 38.57 -38.46
CA ALA A 256 8.37 38.32 -37.47
C ALA A 256 9.62 37.65 -38.06
N ALA A 257 9.42 36.76 -39.04
CA ALA A 257 10.53 36.11 -39.76
C ALA A 257 11.26 37.09 -40.68
N ASN A 258 10.54 38.01 -41.32
CA ASN A 258 11.14 39.04 -42.17
C ASN A 258 11.95 40.09 -41.41
N VAL A 259 11.60 40.38 -40.17
CA VAL A 259 12.38 41.32 -39.32
C VAL A 259 13.71 40.76 -38.90
N SER A 260 13.84 39.44 -38.70
CA SER A 260 15.14 38.80 -38.37
C SER A 260 16.03 38.61 -39.58
N LEU A 261 15.46 38.37 -40.77
CA LEU A 261 16.22 38.22 -42.02
C LEU A 261 16.76 39.58 -42.50
N ASN A 262 15.99 40.68 -42.35
CA ASN A 262 16.46 42.01 -42.71
C ASN A 262 17.57 42.55 -41.80
N LYS A 263 17.66 42.10 -40.57
CA LYS A 263 18.78 42.47 -39.68
C LYS A 263 20.08 41.72 -40.01
N SER A 264 20.02 40.51 -40.54
CA SER A 264 21.21 39.78 -40.96
C SER A 264 21.74 40.18 -42.31
N SER A 265 20.92 40.77 -43.21
CA SER A 265 21.38 41.25 -44.51
C SER A 265 21.89 42.70 -44.50
N ALA A 266 21.64 43.47 -43.45
CA ALA A 266 22.16 44.86 -43.32
C ALA A 266 23.60 44.93 -42.76
N GLY A 267 24.25 43.80 -42.53
CA GLY A 267 25.63 43.74 -42.02
C GLY A 267 26.71 43.32 -43.02
N LEU A 268 26.37 43.29 -44.32
CA LEU A 268 27.34 42.95 -45.39
C LEU A 268 27.24 44.02 -46.52
N ILE A 269 27.74 45.17 -46.26
CA ILE A 269 28.33 46.14 -47.22
C ILE A 269 29.48 46.84 -46.53
#